data_1f0b13f96fefe9d0a7c4d7c45ba1c920
#
_entry.id   1f0b13f96fefe9d0a7c4d7c45ba1c920
#
_cell.length_a   1.000
_cell.length_b   1.000
_cell.length_c   1.000
_cell.angle_alpha   90.00
_cell.angle_beta   90.00
_cell.angle_gamma   90.00
#
_symmetry.space_group_name_H-M   'P 1'
#
loop_
_entity.id
_entity.type
_entity.pdbx_description
1 polymer ?
#
loop_
_entity_poly.entity_id
_entity_poly.type
_entity_poly.pdbx_seq_one_letter_code
_entity_poly.pdbx_strand_id
1 'polypeptide(L)'
;MKPNKVIITCAVTGSVHTPSMSPHLPYRPEHIAAEAIAAAEAGASILHLHARDPEDGRPTADPAVFMRFLPVIKQASDAVINITTGGSSVMTLEERLAAALAAEPEMCSLNMGSMNFGLYPMLERPRDWQHAWEPQLLEATRGTIFRNTFADIEAILKRLGEGCGTRFEFECYDVGHLYTLAHFRDRGLVPGTPFMQFVFGVLGGIGADPENLVHMKRIADRLFGDDYRFSVLAAGRRQMPMITMAAAMGGSVRVGLEDSLYDGRDLATSNADQVRRIRAILEGLSLDVATPDEARAMLGLKGGDRVAF
;
A
#
# COMPACT_ATOMS: atom_id res chain seq x y z
N MET A 1 3.11 -6.72 -29.28
CA MET A 1 3.13 -6.77 -27.80
C MET A 1 1.70 -6.59 -27.33
N LYS A 2 1.20 -7.42 -26.39
CA LYS A 2 -0.06 -7.07 -25.70
C LYS A 2 0.20 -5.76 -24.96
N PRO A 3 -0.71 -4.77 -25.04
CA PRO A 3 -0.53 -3.52 -24.29
C PRO A 3 -0.36 -3.87 -22.81
N ASN A 4 0.66 -3.32 -22.19
CA ASN A 4 0.92 -3.53 -20.76
C ASN A 4 -0.13 -2.70 -20.02
N LYS A 5 -1.16 -3.35 -19.48
CA LYS A 5 -2.23 -2.69 -18.74
C LYS A 5 -1.70 -2.19 -17.41
N VAL A 6 -2.20 -1.07 -16.96
CA VAL A 6 -1.82 -0.43 -15.70
C VAL A 6 -2.72 -0.93 -14.57
N ILE A 7 -2.14 -1.49 -13.53
CA ILE A 7 -2.86 -1.84 -12.30
C ILE A 7 -3.07 -0.55 -11.50
N ILE A 8 -4.31 -0.30 -11.06
CA ILE A 8 -4.62 0.75 -10.08
C ILE A 8 -4.80 0.07 -8.73
N THR A 9 -3.91 0.36 -7.78
CA THR A 9 -4.09 0.03 -6.35
C THR A 9 -4.71 1.21 -5.64
N CYS A 10 -5.76 0.98 -4.84
CA CYS A 10 -6.31 1.99 -3.94
C CYS A 10 -6.00 1.65 -2.48
N ALA A 11 -5.29 2.53 -1.80
CA ALA A 11 -4.94 2.44 -0.39
C ALA A 11 -5.93 3.27 0.45
N VAL A 12 -6.87 2.57 1.10
CA VAL A 12 -8.13 3.16 1.56
C VAL A 12 -7.99 4.04 2.78
N THR A 13 -7.24 3.63 3.81
CA THR A 13 -7.20 4.34 5.10
C THR A 13 -5.82 4.46 5.73
N GLY A 14 -4.97 3.41 5.63
CA GLY A 14 -3.62 3.39 6.19
C GLY A 14 -3.54 3.56 7.70
N SER A 15 -2.32 3.87 8.17
CA SER A 15 -2.01 4.14 9.58
C SER A 15 -1.33 5.50 9.81
N VAL A 16 -1.09 6.26 8.74
CA VAL A 16 -0.30 7.52 8.76
C VAL A 16 -1.16 8.72 9.15
N HIS A 17 -2.27 8.91 8.47
CA HIS A 17 -3.20 10.00 8.73
C HIS A 17 -4.09 9.68 9.93
N THR A 18 -4.52 10.72 10.66
CA THR A 18 -5.37 10.57 11.84
C THR A 18 -6.75 11.19 11.60
N PRO A 19 -7.79 10.83 12.38
CA PRO A 19 -9.16 11.31 12.18
C PRO A 19 -9.30 12.84 12.12
N SER A 20 -8.52 13.56 12.91
CA SER A 20 -8.51 15.04 12.89
C SER A 20 -7.94 15.65 11.62
N MET A 21 -7.30 14.86 10.75
CA MET A 21 -6.66 15.37 9.53
C MET A 21 -7.63 15.50 8.37
N SER A 22 -8.67 14.67 8.33
CA SER A 22 -9.74 14.75 7.32
C SER A 22 -11.03 14.12 7.84
N PRO A 23 -12.17 14.75 7.64
CA PRO A 23 -13.48 14.16 7.97
C PRO A 23 -13.85 13.00 7.03
N HIS A 24 -13.10 12.85 5.92
CA HIS A 24 -13.33 11.81 4.91
C HIS A 24 -12.46 10.57 5.10
N LEU A 25 -11.54 10.58 6.09
CA LEU A 25 -10.70 9.41 6.36
C LEU A 25 -11.55 8.28 6.98
N PRO A 26 -11.74 7.14 6.30
CA PRO A 26 -12.54 6.05 6.85
C PRO A 26 -11.76 5.33 7.96
N TYR A 27 -12.36 5.13 9.12
CA TYR A 27 -11.75 4.36 10.20
C TYR A 27 -12.68 3.30 10.79
N ARG A 28 -14.00 3.45 10.66
CA ARG A 28 -14.95 2.41 11.07
C ARG A 28 -15.01 1.31 10.00
N PRO A 29 -15.16 0.04 10.39
CA PRO A 29 -15.20 -1.08 9.45
C PRO A 29 -16.21 -0.91 8.31
N GLU A 30 -17.40 -0.41 8.61
CA GLU A 30 -18.46 -0.13 7.62
C GLU A 30 -18.07 0.99 6.64
N HIS A 31 -17.32 2.01 7.09
CA HIS A 31 -16.83 3.08 6.22
C HIS A 31 -15.64 2.60 5.38
N ILE A 32 -14.75 1.77 5.96
CA ILE A 32 -13.64 1.16 5.21
C ILE A 32 -14.20 0.27 4.09
N ALA A 33 -15.23 -0.55 4.39
CA ALA A 33 -15.87 -1.38 3.39
C ALA A 33 -16.50 -0.54 2.27
N ALA A 34 -17.28 0.48 2.62
CA ALA A 34 -17.94 1.33 1.64
C ALA A 34 -16.96 2.06 0.72
N GLU A 35 -15.89 2.64 1.28
CA GLU A 35 -14.84 3.33 0.53
C GLU A 35 -14.05 2.37 -0.38
N ALA A 36 -13.76 1.15 0.11
CA ALA A 36 -13.08 0.13 -0.66
C ALA A 36 -13.93 -0.34 -1.86
N ILE A 37 -15.21 -0.60 -1.64
CA ILE A 37 -16.16 -0.99 -2.70
C ILE A 37 -16.30 0.12 -3.74
N ALA A 38 -16.50 1.37 -3.31
CA ALA A 38 -16.59 2.51 -4.21
C ALA A 38 -15.31 2.73 -5.03
N ALA A 39 -14.13 2.48 -4.44
CA ALA A 39 -12.85 2.55 -5.14
C ALA A 39 -12.73 1.43 -6.20
N ALA A 40 -13.19 0.22 -5.91
CA ALA A 40 -13.23 -0.88 -6.87
C ALA A 40 -14.17 -0.57 -8.04
N GLU A 41 -15.38 -0.08 -7.77
CA GLU A 41 -16.35 0.37 -8.78
C GLU A 41 -15.78 1.50 -9.66
N ALA A 42 -14.95 2.39 -9.09
CA ALA A 42 -14.27 3.44 -9.85
C ALA A 42 -13.15 2.90 -10.75
N GLY A 43 -12.69 1.65 -10.55
CA GLY A 43 -11.72 0.97 -11.39
C GLY A 43 -10.42 0.55 -10.70
N ALA A 44 -10.34 0.56 -9.37
CA ALA A 44 -9.20 -0.02 -8.66
C ALA A 44 -9.22 -1.55 -8.80
N SER A 45 -8.11 -2.14 -9.25
CA SER A 45 -7.97 -3.60 -9.37
C SER A 45 -7.51 -4.25 -8.07
N ILE A 46 -6.82 -3.48 -7.23
CA ILE A 46 -6.28 -3.91 -5.94
C ILE A 46 -6.72 -2.91 -4.87
N LEU A 47 -7.15 -3.42 -3.73
CA LEU A 47 -7.51 -2.66 -2.54
C LEU A 47 -6.49 -2.93 -1.44
N HIS A 48 -5.68 -1.94 -1.07
CA HIS A 48 -4.75 -2.03 0.04
C HIS A 48 -5.45 -1.59 1.33
N LEU A 49 -5.44 -2.47 2.32
CA LEU A 49 -6.30 -2.34 3.49
C LEU A 49 -5.53 -2.40 4.81
N HIS A 50 -5.85 -1.45 5.66
CA HIS A 50 -5.53 -1.39 7.08
C HIS A 50 -6.81 -1.47 7.91
N ALA A 51 -6.69 -1.80 9.20
CA ALA A 51 -7.76 -1.65 10.16
C ALA A 51 -7.46 -0.54 11.16
N ARG A 52 -8.54 0.02 11.69
CA ARG A 52 -8.50 1.04 12.74
C ARG A 52 -9.49 0.70 13.83
N ASP A 53 -9.20 1.12 15.05
CA ASP A 53 -10.13 1.00 16.16
C ASP A 53 -11.45 1.73 15.80
N PRO A 54 -12.60 1.05 15.87
CA PRO A 54 -13.88 1.63 15.49
C PRO A 54 -14.34 2.80 16.38
N GLU A 55 -13.78 2.92 17.59
CA GLU A 55 -14.18 3.93 18.57
C GLU A 55 -13.44 5.25 18.34
N ASP A 56 -12.11 5.18 18.13
CA ASP A 56 -11.27 6.39 18.11
C ASP A 56 -10.40 6.53 16.85
N GLY A 57 -10.43 5.55 15.92
CA GLY A 57 -9.69 5.58 14.67
C GLY A 57 -8.19 5.29 14.79
N ARG A 58 -7.70 4.84 15.95
CA ARG A 58 -6.30 4.44 16.15
C ARG A 58 -5.96 3.23 15.28
N PRO A 59 -4.77 3.19 14.65
CA PRO A 59 -4.35 2.00 13.91
C PRO A 59 -4.39 0.73 14.77
N THR A 60 -4.98 -0.35 14.24
CA THR A 60 -5.02 -1.66 14.90
C THR A 60 -4.65 -2.78 13.93
N ALA A 61 -4.09 -3.86 14.46
CA ALA A 61 -3.83 -5.10 13.72
C ALA A 61 -4.78 -6.25 14.17
N ASP A 62 -5.83 -5.93 14.93
CA ASP A 62 -6.77 -6.92 15.44
C ASP A 62 -7.49 -7.65 14.29
N PRO A 63 -7.32 -8.99 14.14
CA PRO A 63 -8.01 -9.78 13.12
C PRO A 63 -9.53 -9.65 13.18
N ALA A 64 -10.10 -9.50 14.39
CA ALA A 64 -11.55 -9.37 14.55
C ALA A 64 -12.10 -8.10 13.89
N VAL A 65 -11.32 -7.01 13.87
CA VAL A 65 -11.71 -5.78 13.19
C VAL A 65 -11.62 -5.96 11.66
N PHE A 66 -10.56 -6.59 11.15
CA PHE A 66 -10.43 -6.91 9.72
C PHE A 66 -11.60 -7.77 9.24
N MET A 67 -12.00 -8.80 9.99
CA MET A 67 -13.09 -9.70 9.62
C MET A 67 -14.47 -9.03 9.61
N ARG A 68 -14.60 -7.80 10.11
CA ARG A 68 -15.87 -7.05 9.99
C ARG A 68 -16.06 -6.44 8.59
N PHE A 69 -14.99 -6.20 7.82
CA PHE A 69 -15.08 -5.57 6.51
C PHE A 69 -14.57 -6.44 5.35
N LEU A 70 -13.62 -7.35 5.55
CA LEU A 70 -13.07 -8.18 4.47
C LEU A 70 -14.14 -9.01 3.74
N PRO A 71 -15.03 -9.77 4.44
CA PRO A 71 -16.08 -10.53 3.76
C PRO A 71 -17.08 -9.63 3.02
N VAL A 72 -17.37 -8.44 3.55
CA VAL A 72 -18.29 -7.47 2.93
C VAL A 72 -17.71 -6.97 1.59
N ILE A 73 -16.42 -6.61 1.59
CA ILE A 73 -15.73 -6.14 0.37
C ILE A 73 -15.68 -7.28 -0.67
N LYS A 74 -15.31 -8.49 -0.25
CA LYS A 74 -15.23 -9.66 -1.14
C LYS A 74 -16.57 -10.03 -1.76
N GLN A 75 -17.66 -9.92 -1.01
CA GLN A 75 -19.01 -10.20 -1.52
C GLN A 75 -19.47 -9.17 -2.54
N ALA A 76 -19.04 -7.92 -2.41
CA ALA A 76 -19.48 -6.80 -3.23
C ALA A 76 -18.53 -6.47 -4.40
N SER A 77 -17.32 -7.04 -4.43
CA SER A 77 -16.29 -6.66 -5.41
C SER A 77 -15.34 -7.83 -5.71
N ASP A 78 -14.92 -7.92 -6.96
CA ASP A 78 -13.89 -8.88 -7.42
C ASP A 78 -12.46 -8.33 -7.24
N ALA A 79 -12.27 -7.14 -6.69
CA ALA A 79 -10.95 -6.54 -6.50
C ALA A 79 -10.05 -7.43 -5.65
N VAL A 80 -8.75 -7.45 -5.98
CA VAL A 80 -7.74 -8.15 -5.19
C VAL A 80 -7.60 -7.47 -3.84
N ILE A 81 -7.67 -8.24 -2.77
CA ILE A 81 -7.45 -7.73 -1.41
C ILE A 81 -5.98 -7.88 -1.03
N ASN A 82 -5.35 -6.75 -0.72
CA ASN A 82 -3.98 -6.60 -0.26
C ASN A 82 -4.00 -6.14 1.21
N ILE A 83 -3.65 -7.03 2.13
CA ILE A 83 -3.62 -6.72 3.57
C ILE A 83 -2.22 -6.24 3.95
N THR A 84 -2.14 -5.14 4.70
CA THR A 84 -0.87 -4.65 5.25
C THR A 84 -0.21 -5.68 6.17
N THR A 85 1.12 -5.77 6.13
CA THR A 85 1.95 -6.36 7.19
C THR A 85 2.75 -5.31 7.96
N GLY A 86 2.51 -4.02 7.63
CA GLY A 86 3.20 -2.87 8.24
C GLY A 86 2.68 -2.57 9.64
N GLY A 87 1.39 -2.34 9.77
CA GLY A 87 0.78 -1.95 11.03
C GLY A 87 1.31 -0.61 11.54
N SER A 88 1.82 -0.59 12.74
CA SER A 88 2.42 0.56 13.41
C SER A 88 3.81 0.22 13.94
N SER A 89 4.69 1.22 14.05
CA SER A 89 6.07 1.05 14.57
C SER A 89 6.19 0.52 16.00
N VAL A 90 5.08 0.52 16.74
CA VAL A 90 5.02 -0.01 18.12
C VAL A 90 4.52 -1.45 18.20
N MET A 91 4.03 -2.02 17.10
CA MET A 91 3.52 -3.39 17.06
C MET A 91 4.66 -4.39 16.89
N THR A 92 4.53 -5.53 17.56
CA THR A 92 5.39 -6.71 17.33
C THR A 92 5.13 -7.34 15.96
N LEU A 93 6.05 -8.16 15.48
CA LEU A 93 5.84 -8.90 14.22
C LEU A 93 4.59 -9.81 14.29
N GLU A 94 4.37 -10.49 15.42
CA GLU A 94 3.21 -11.35 15.60
C GLU A 94 1.89 -10.58 15.50
N GLU A 95 1.79 -9.42 16.15
CA GLU A 95 0.62 -8.56 16.04
C GLU A 95 0.39 -8.10 14.59
N ARG A 96 1.44 -7.66 13.90
CA ARG A 96 1.35 -7.20 12.52
C ARG A 96 0.86 -8.27 11.54
N LEU A 97 1.23 -9.54 11.77
CA LEU A 97 0.87 -10.65 10.89
C LEU A 97 -0.46 -11.32 11.25
N ALA A 98 -1.01 -11.06 12.43
CA ALA A 98 -2.18 -11.78 12.95
C ALA A 98 -3.37 -11.74 11.98
N ALA A 99 -3.70 -10.57 11.44
CA ALA A 99 -4.82 -10.42 10.50
C ALA A 99 -4.55 -11.13 9.15
N ALA A 100 -3.35 -10.99 8.61
CA ALA A 100 -2.99 -11.63 7.34
C ALA A 100 -2.95 -13.16 7.46
N LEU A 101 -2.45 -13.70 8.58
CA LEU A 101 -2.45 -15.13 8.85
C LEU A 101 -3.86 -15.69 9.05
N ALA A 102 -4.76 -14.93 9.66
CA ALA A 102 -6.16 -15.35 9.85
C ALA A 102 -6.96 -15.27 8.54
N ALA A 103 -6.68 -14.28 7.69
CA ALA A 103 -7.42 -14.03 6.45
C ALA A 103 -6.85 -14.81 5.25
N GLU A 104 -5.58 -15.22 5.29
CA GLU A 104 -4.88 -15.87 4.16
C GLU A 104 -5.14 -15.16 2.82
N PRO A 105 -4.85 -13.86 2.68
CA PRO A 105 -5.23 -13.10 1.49
C PRO A 105 -4.44 -13.53 0.25
N GLU A 106 -4.92 -13.10 -0.94
CA GLU A 106 -4.19 -13.28 -2.18
C GLU A 106 -2.86 -12.51 -2.16
N MET A 107 -2.85 -11.33 -1.51
CA MET A 107 -1.75 -10.39 -1.50
C MET A 107 -1.58 -9.71 -0.14
N CYS A 108 -0.33 -9.45 0.22
CA CYS A 108 0.06 -8.58 1.32
C CYS A 108 1.10 -7.55 0.86
N SER A 109 1.16 -6.39 1.51
CA SER A 109 2.32 -5.52 1.38
C SER A 109 3.45 -5.96 2.32
N LEU A 110 4.71 -5.74 1.91
CA LEU A 110 5.89 -6.10 2.68
C LEU A 110 6.99 -5.05 2.49
N ASN A 111 7.29 -4.29 3.55
CA ASN A 111 8.42 -3.36 3.55
C ASN A 111 9.75 -4.11 3.52
N MET A 112 10.62 -3.76 2.58
CA MET A 112 11.87 -4.47 2.35
C MET A 112 13.05 -4.00 3.21
N GLY A 113 12.78 -3.38 4.35
CA GLY A 113 13.82 -2.99 5.31
C GLY A 113 13.31 -2.17 6.49
N SER A 114 14.17 -2.03 7.49
CA SER A 114 13.94 -1.12 8.62
C SER A 114 14.33 0.30 8.22
N MET A 115 13.58 1.29 8.73
CA MET A 115 13.84 2.70 8.44
C MET A 115 13.30 3.61 9.51
N ASN A 116 13.82 4.83 9.60
CA ASN A 116 13.09 5.90 10.25
C ASN A 116 11.80 6.15 9.45
N PHE A 117 10.67 6.33 10.13
CA PHE A 117 9.38 6.61 9.50
C PHE A 117 8.78 7.83 10.18
N GLY A 118 9.20 9.02 9.73
CA GLY A 118 8.93 10.27 10.41
C GLY A 118 7.60 10.89 10.01
N LEU A 119 6.67 10.99 10.95
CA LEU A 119 5.39 11.69 10.80
C LEU A 119 5.31 12.96 11.65
N TYR A 120 6.24 13.15 12.57
CA TYR A 120 6.25 14.30 13.49
C TYR A 120 6.20 15.68 12.81
N PRO A 121 6.67 15.90 11.56
CA PRO A 121 6.52 17.21 10.93
C PRO A 121 5.04 17.59 10.66
N MET A 122 4.12 16.63 10.72
CA MET A 122 2.69 16.93 10.60
C MET A 122 2.14 17.71 11.80
N LEU A 123 2.87 17.73 12.94
CA LEU A 123 2.54 18.54 14.13
C LEU A 123 2.78 20.04 13.93
N GLU A 124 3.59 20.43 12.96
CA GLU A 124 3.87 21.84 12.65
C GLU A 124 2.62 22.59 12.13
N ARG A 125 1.62 21.84 11.66
CA ARG A 125 0.35 22.42 11.25
C ARG A 125 -0.61 22.48 12.42
N PRO A 126 -1.03 23.67 12.87
CA PRO A 126 -2.01 23.83 13.93
C PRO A 126 -3.30 23.05 13.61
N ARG A 127 -3.82 22.33 14.60
CA ARG A 127 -5.01 21.50 14.44
C ARG A 127 -5.70 21.29 15.79
N ASP A 128 -7.02 21.24 15.75
CA ASP A 128 -7.83 20.80 16.88
C ASP A 128 -7.92 19.27 16.86
N TRP A 129 -7.16 18.64 17.76
CA TRP A 129 -7.11 17.19 17.84
C TRP A 129 -8.35 16.63 18.53
N GLN A 130 -9.02 15.68 17.91
CA GLN A 130 -10.19 15.00 18.48
C GLN A 130 -9.78 14.03 19.59
N HIS A 131 -8.62 13.40 19.45
CA HIS A 131 -8.12 12.42 20.40
C HIS A 131 -6.70 12.74 20.84
N ALA A 132 -6.41 12.57 22.13
CA ALA A 132 -5.08 12.83 22.69
C ALA A 132 -3.97 11.93 22.12
N TRP A 133 -4.33 10.74 21.63
CA TRP A 133 -3.36 9.81 21.03
C TRP A 133 -2.80 10.30 19.69
N GLU A 134 -3.53 11.13 18.95
CA GLU A 134 -3.12 11.57 17.60
C GLU A 134 -1.78 12.32 17.60
N PRO A 135 -1.62 13.44 18.36
CA PRO A 135 -0.33 14.11 18.43
C PRO A 135 0.75 13.26 19.10
N GLN A 136 0.39 12.40 20.06
CA GLN A 136 1.33 11.50 20.71
C GLN A 136 1.92 10.48 19.74
N LEU A 137 1.08 9.88 18.86
CA LEU A 137 1.53 8.96 17.85
C LEU A 137 2.50 9.63 16.86
N LEU A 138 2.18 10.84 16.42
CA LEU A 138 3.03 11.59 15.49
C LEU A 138 4.39 11.93 16.14
N GLU A 139 4.39 12.46 17.37
CA GLU A 139 5.65 12.81 18.08
C GLU A 139 6.51 11.57 18.35
N ALA A 140 5.91 10.43 18.68
CA ALA A 140 6.64 9.19 18.91
C ALA A 140 7.49 8.76 17.70
N THR A 141 7.08 9.11 16.47
CA THR A 141 7.83 8.76 15.25
C THR A 141 9.20 9.43 15.15
N ARG A 142 9.48 10.45 15.98
CA ARG A 142 10.79 11.07 16.08
C ARG A 142 11.83 10.13 16.72
N GLY A 143 11.41 9.26 17.61
CA GLY A 143 12.28 8.38 18.40
C GLY A 143 12.11 6.90 18.11
N THR A 144 11.27 6.53 17.14
CA THR A 144 11.02 5.12 16.76
C THR A 144 11.50 4.83 15.33
N ILE A 145 11.77 3.55 15.08
CA ILE A 145 12.03 3.04 13.72
C ILE A 145 10.88 2.12 13.33
N PHE A 146 10.52 2.13 12.05
CA PHE A 146 9.79 1.02 11.47
C PHE A 146 10.77 -0.15 11.35
N ARG A 147 10.49 -1.21 12.11
CA ARG A 147 11.38 -2.37 12.18
C ARG A 147 10.93 -3.45 11.19
N ASN A 148 11.82 -3.82 10.28
CA ASN A 148 11.71 -4.99 9.42
C ASN A 148 13.12 -5.51 9.12
N THR A 149 13.67 -6.29 10.04
CA THR A 149 15.00 -6.90 9.91
C THR A 149 14.98 -8.01 8.86
N PHE A 150 16.14 -8.49 8.44
CA PHE A 150 16.23 -9.67 7.56
C PHE A 150 15.48 -10.88 8.11
N ALA A 151 15.56 -11.09 9.43
CA ALA A 151 14.84 -12.19 10.10
C ALA A 151 13.31 -11.97 10.05
N ASP A 152 12.84 -10.72 10.25
CA ASP A 152 11.41 -10.40 10.17
C ASP A 152 10.89 -10.63 8.74
N ILE A 153 11.63 -10.15 7.71
CA ILE A 153 11.28 -10.34 6.30
C ILE A 153 11.24 -11.82 5.93
N GLU A 154 12.26 -12.59 6.32
CA GLU A 154 12.31 -14.04 6.09
C GLU A 154 11.12 -14.75 6.73
N ALA A 155 10.78 -14.40 7.97
CA ALA A 155 9.63 -14.96 8.66
C ALA A 155 8.31 -14.65 7.94
N ILE A 156 8.12 -13.43 7.44
CA ILE A 156 6.94 -13.04 6.67
C ILE A 156 6.85 -13.84 5.37
N LEU A 157 7.95 -13.91 4.61
CA LEU A 157 8.01 -14.64 3.34
C LEU A 157 7.68 -16.12 3.51
N LYS A 158 8.19 -16.76 4.58
CA LYS A 158 7.89 -18.17 4.87
C LYS A 158 6.47 -18.37 5.36
N ARG A 159 6.01 -17.58 6.33
CA ARG A 159 4.70 -17.82 6.96
C ARG A 159 3.54 -17.51 6.04
N LEU A 160 3.56 -16.38 5.35
CA LEU A 160 2.51 -15.95 4.42
C LEU A 160 2.77 -16.46 3.00
N GLY A 161 4.01 -16.33 2.50
CA GLY A 161 4.34 -16.73 1.14
C GLY A 161 4.28 -18.22 0.94
N GLU A 162 5.11 -18.99 1.65
CA GLU A 162 5.14 -20.45 1.53
C GLU A 162 3.94 -21.09 2.24
N GLY A 163 3.57 -20.60 3.44
CA GLY A 163 2.52 -21.19 4.26
C GLY A 163 1.11 -20.96 3.72
N CYS A 164 0.78 -19.74 3.29
CA CYS A 164 -0.57 -19.37 2.82
C CYS A 164 -0.67 -19.20 1.31
N GLY A 165 0.43 -19.28 0.56
CA GLY A 165 0.45 -18.99 -0.87
C GLY A 165 0.17 -17.51 -1.23
N THR A 166 0.35 -16.61 -0.28
CA THR A 166 0.18 -15.17 -0.45
C THR A 166 1.32 -14.60 -1.29
N ARG A 167 1.02 -13.70 -2.24
CA ARG A 167 2.01 -12.92 -2.98
C ARG A 167 2.21 -11.56 -2.32
N PHE A 168 3.31 -10.88 -2.65
CA PHE A 168 3.64 -9.63 -1.99
C PHE A 168 3.77 -8.46 -2.96
N GLU A 169 3.26 -7.31 -2.52
CA GLU A 169 3.64 -5.99 -2.98
C GLU A 169 4.85 -5.54 -2.14
N PHE A 170 6.04 -5.59 -2.73
CA PHE A 170 7.30 -5.31 -2.04
C PHE A 170 7.53 -3.81 -1.95
N GLU A 171 7.28 -3.21 -0.80
CA GLU A 171 7.43 -1.78 -0.57
C GLU A 171 8.90 -1.40 -0.38
N CYS A 172 9.42 -0.61 -1.31
CA CYS A 172 10.79 -0.13 -1.36
C CYS A 172 10.83 1.38 -1.16
N TYR A 173 11.24 1.82 0.01
CA TYR A 173 11.32 3.23 0.42
C TYR A 173 12.67 3.87 0.08
N ASP A 174 13.63 3.08 -0.35
CA ASP A 174 14.96 3.50 -0.76
C ASP A 174 15.61 2.43 -1.65
N VAL A 175 16.68 2.79 -2.32
CA VAL A 175 17.49 1.89 -3.17
C VAL A 175 17.98 0.66 -2.41
N GLY A 176 18.35 0.80 -1.13
CA GLY A 176 18.77 -0.31 -0.27
C GLY A 176 17.73 -1.43 -0.17
N HIS A 177 16.43 -1.08 -0.20
CA HIS A 177 15.35 -2.05 -0.16
C HIS A 177 15.27 -2.92 -1.43
N LEU A 178 15.65 -2.38 -2.60
CA LEU A 178 15.75 -3.16 -3.84
C LEU A 178 16.84 -4.24 -3.74
N TYR A 179 18.00 -3.91 -3.13
CA TYR A 179 19.04 -4.89 -2.87
C TYR A 179 18.62 -5.95 -1.86
N THR A 180 17.86 -5.58 -0.85
CA THR A 180 17.27 -6.54 0.10
C THR A 180 16.32 -7.51 -0.63
N LEU A 181 15.47 -7.01 -1.52
CA LEU A 181 14.56 -7.84 -2.32
C LEU A 181 15.34 -8.80 -3.23
N ALA A 182 16.39 -8.31 -3.92
CA ALA A 182 17.26 -9.16 -4.73
C ALA A 182 17.91 -10.27 -3.90
N HIS A 183 18.40 -9.95 -2.69
CA HIS A 183 18.98 -10.91 -1.77
C HIS A 183 18.03 -12.07 -1.41
N PHE A 184 16.75 -11.78 -1.13
CA PHE A 184 15.77 -12.83 -0.82
C PHE A 184 15.32 -13.60 -2.07
N ARG A 185 15.27 -12.95 -3.23
CA ARG A 185 15.00 -13.60 -4.50
C ARG A 185 16.08 -14.61 -4.86
N ASP A 186 17.37 -14.25 -4.73
CA ASP A 186 18.51 -15.13 -4.99
C ASP A 186 18.52 -16.36 -4.07
N ARG A 187 17.82 -16.29 -2.94
CA ARG A 187 17.63 -17.41 -1.99
C ARG A 187 16.36 -18.23 -2.25
N GLY A 188 15.63 -17.91 -3.30
CA GLY A 188 14.41 -18.63 -3.67
C GLY A 188 13.18 -18.33 -2.82
N LEU A 189 13.24 -17.33 -1.92
CA LEU A 189 12.13 -16.95 -1.04
C LEU A 189 11.11 -16.00 -1.72
N VAL A 190 11.43 -15.50 -2.91
CA VAL A 190 10.55 -14.65 -3.72
C VAL A 190 10.30 -15.36 -5.06
N PRO A 191 9.31 -16.26 -5.13
CA PRO A 191 9.02 -17.01 -6.35
C PRO A 191 8.29 -16.15 -7.38
N GLY A 192 8.60 -16.38 -8.66
CA GLY A 192 7.98 -15.68 -9.80
C GLY A 192 8.47 -14.24 -9.97
N THR A 193 7.72 -13.48 -10.75
CA THR A 193 8.02 -12.06 -11.04
C THR A 193 7.62 -11.19 -9.85
N PRO A 194 8.55 -10.50 -9.18
CA PRO A 194 8.24 -9.65 -8.03
C PRO A 194 7.44 -8.41 -8.46
N PHE A 195 6.46 -8.02 -7.66
CA PHE A 195 5.73 -6.77 -7.78
C PHE A 195 6.26 -5.76 -6.75
N MET A 196 6.99 -4.78 -7.22
CA MET A 196 7.64 -3.77 -6.38
C MET A 196 6.80 -2.52 -6.27
N GLN A 197 6.64 -2.00 -5.06
CA GLN A 197 6.08 -0.67 -4.84
C GLN A 197 7.21 0.30 -4.51
N PHE A 198 7.49 1.26 -5.39
CA PHE A 198 8.42 2.34 -5.08
C PHE A 198 7.70 3.41 -4.29
N VAL A 199 8.14 3.65 -3.07
CA VAL A 199 7.50 4.57 -2.12
C VAL A 199 8.32 5.84 -1.99
N PHE A 200 7.69 6.99 -2.27
CA PHE A 200 8.37 8.28 -2.30
C PHE A 200 7.77 9.28 -1.31
N GLY A 201 8.64 10.12 -0.72
CA GLY A 201 8.22 11.29 0.06
C GLY A 201 7.84 11.02 1.50
N VAL A 202 8.11 9.83 2.02
CA VAL A 202 8.05 9.53 3.45
C VAL A 202 9.37 9.95 4.09
N LEU A 203 9.34 10.73 5.17
CA LEU A 203 10.56 11.15 5.88
C LEU A 203 11.29 9.94 6.48
N GLY A 204 12.51 9.74 6.04
CA GLY A 204 13.34 8.57 6.35
C GLY A 204 13.57 7.66 5.14
N GLY A 205 12.80 7.82 4.06
CA GLY A 205 13.00 7.20 2.75
C GLY A 205 13.43 8.21 1.69
N ILE A 206 13.40 7.78 0.43
CA ILE A 206 13.79 8.61 -0.73
C ILE A 206 12.74 9.69 -1.03
N GLY A 207 13.19 10.88 -1.44
CA GLY A 207 12.33 12.02 -1.76
C GLY A 207 11.48 11.82 -3.02
N ALA A 208 10.31 12.50 -3.08
CA ALA A 208 9.37 12.43 -4.19
C ALA A 208 9.77 13.37 -5.36
N ASP A 209 10.97 13.17 -5.88
CA ASP A 209 11.50 13.90 -7.03
C ASP A 209 11.57 13.00 -8.26
N PRO A 210 11.32 13.52 -9.48
CA PRO A 210 11.37 12.73 -10.71
C PRO A 210 12.67 11.96 -10.92
N GLU A 211 13.80 12.56 -10.57
CA GLU A 211 15.12 11.93 -10.66
C GLU A 211 15.24 10.67 -9.80
N ASN A 212 14.61 10.69 -8.63
CA ASN A 212 14.62 9.56 -7.71
C ASN A 212 13.81 8.38 -8.26
N LEU A 213 12.69 8.62 -8.95
CA LEU A 213 11.95 7.56 -9.66
C LEU A 213 12.80 6.93 -10.76
N VAL A 214 13.45 7.76 -11.58
CA VAL A 214 14.37 7.27 -12.63
C VAL A 214 15.52 6.50 -12.02
N HIS A 215 16.07 6.96 -10.89
CA HIS A 215 17.16 6.29 -10.19
C HIS A 215 16.74 4.92 -9.66
N MET A 216 15.62 4.83 -8.93
CA MET A 216 15.12 3.55 -8.42
C MET A 216 14.83 2.57 -9.56
N LYS A 217 14.19 3.04 -10.64
CA LYS A 217 13.92 2.19 -11.81
C LYS A 217 15.21 1.65 -12.43
N ARG A 218 16.25 2.48 -12.62
CA ARG A 218 17.54 2.04 -13.16
C ARG A 218 18.21 0.98 -12.28
N ILE A 219 18.08 1.10 -10.96
CA ILE A 219 18.60 0.09 -10.04
C ILE A 219 17.81 -1.21 -10.15
N ALA A 220 16.48 -1.12 -10.22
CA ALA A 220 15.62 -2.28 -10.42
C ALA A 220 15.95 -2.99 -11.75
N ASP A 221 16.06 -2.24 -12.86
CA ASP A 221 16.48 -2.78 -14.17
C ASP A 221 17.81 -3.52 -14.09
N ARG A 222 18.79 -2.98 -13.36
CA ARG A 222 20.10 -3.62 -13.18
C ARG A 222 20.03 -4.90 -12.34
N LEU A 223 19.20 -4.94 -11.30
CA LEU A 223 19.11 -6.09 -10.38
C LEU A 223 18.22 -7.21 -10.90
N PHE A 224 17.16 -6.87 -11.65
CA PHE A 224 16.11 -7.80 -12.02
C PHE A 224 15.91 -7.95 -13.53
N GLY A 225 16.58 -7.15 -14.36
CA GLY A 225 16.37 -7.12 -15.80
C GLY A 225 14.94 -6.75 -16.14
N ASP A 226 14.30 -7.54 -17.00
CA ASP A 226 12.89 -7.37 -17.38
C ASP A 226 11.95 -8.23 -16.51
N ASP A 227 12.46 -8.96 -15.53
CA ASP A 227 11.69 -9.88 -14.71
C ASP A 227 11.25 -9.24 -13.39
N TYR A 228 10.53 -8.15 -13.48
CA TYR A 228 9.80 -7.52 -12.38
C TYR A 228 8.64 -6.67 -12.92
N ARG A 229 7.71 -6.36 -12.03
CA ARG A 229 6.70 -5.32 -12.24
C ARG A 229 6.85 -4.29 -11.13
N PHE A 230 6.51 -3.04 -11.43
CA PHE A 230 6.54 -2.01 -10.41
C PHE A 230 5.28 -1.16 -10.40
N SER A 231 4.97 -0.63 -9.25
CA SER A 231 4.01 0.43 -9.02
C SER A 231 4.68 1.57 -8.25
N VAL A 232 4.07 2.72 -8.24
CA VAL A 232 4.55 3.89 -7.51
C VAL A 232 3.47 4.46 -6.64
N LEU A 233 3.84 4.82 -5.42
CA LEU A 233 3.11 5.76 -4.59
C LEU A 233 4.01 6.94 -4.22
N ALA A 234 3.43 8.10 -3.99
CA ALA A 234 4.12 9.24 -3.43
C ALA A 234 3.22 9.96 -2.42
N ALA A 235 3.80 10.30 -1.27
CA ALA A 235 3.05 10.93 -0.19
C ALA A 235 2.57 12.34 -0.54
N GLY A 236 1.32 12.63 -0.18
CA GLY A 236 0.72 13.95 -0.27
C GLY A 236 0.61 14.49 -1.70
N ARG A 237 0.90 15.78 -1.89
CA ARG A 237 0.70 16.49 -3.17
C ARG A 237 1.52 15.94 -4.34
N ARG A 238 2.54 15.14 -4.07
CA ARG A 238 3.35 14.50 -5.10
C ARG A 238 2.71 13.23 -5.68
N GLN A 239 1.63 12.72 -5.10
CA GLN A 239 0.96 11.50 -5.53
C GLN A 239 0.68 11.51 -7.04
N MET A 240 -0.22 12.33 -7.52
CA MET A 240 -0.63 12.34 -8.93
C MET A 240 0.51 12.57 -9.93
N PRO A 241 1.42 13.56 -9.74
CA PRO A 241 2.54 13.75 -10.67
C PRO A 241 3.47 12.53 -10.75
N MET A 242 3.84 11.94 -9.62
CA MET A 242 4.79 10.83 -9.58
C MET A 242 4.21 9.54 -10.18
N ILE A 243 2.96 9.23 -9.88
CA ILE A 243 2.31 8.02 -10.43
C ILE A 243 2.01 8.17 -11.94
N THR A 244 1.69 9.38 -12.41
CA THR A 244 1.55 9.66 -13.85
C THR A 244 2.87 9.42 -14.57
N MET A 245 3.98 9.87 -14.01
CA MET A 245 5.31 9.60 -14.56
C MET A 245 5.63 8.09 -14.55
N ALA A 246 5.29 7.38 -13.47
CA ALA A 246 5.45 5.94 -13.39
C ALA A 246 4.67 5.19 -14.48
N ALA A 247 3.42 5.58 -14.73
CA ALA A 247 2.60 5.00 -15.79
C ALA A 247 3.21 5.22 -17.18
N ALA A 248 3.71 6.43 -17.46
CA ALA A 248 4.43 6.73 -18.70
C ALA A 248 5.72 5.92 -18.86
N MET A 249 6.32 5.44 -17.76
CA MET A 249 7.51 4.57 -17.75
C MET A 249 7.17 3.07 -17.74
N GLY A 250 5.88 2.70 -17.91
CA GLY A 250 5.39 1.31 -17.93
C GLY A 250 5.10 0.71 -16.56
N GLY A 251 5.01 1.53 -15.53
CA GLY A 251 4.65 1.12 -14.18
C GLY A 251 3.14 1.14 -13.91
N SER A 252 2.75 0.55 -12.80
CA SER A 252 1.42 0.62 -12.19
C SER A 252 1.36 1.77 -11.20
N VAL A 253 0.17 2.07 -10.68
CA VAL A 253 -0.09 3.27 -9.88
C VAL A 253 -0.82 2.93 -8.59
N ARG A 254 -0.53 3.69 -7.52
CA ARG A 254 -1.28 3.63 -6.27
C ARG A 254 -1.80 5.00 -5.89
N VAL A 255 -3.07 5.06 -5.51
CA VAL A 255 -3.78 6.23 -4.99
C VAL A 255 -4.50 5.88 -3.69
N GLY A 256 -5.06 6.85 -3.01
CA GLY A 256 -5.92 6.65 -1.86
C GLY A 256 -5.65 7.63 -0.72
N LEU A 257 -6.61 7.68 0.21
CA LEU A 257 -6.56 8.56 1.38
C LEU A 257 -5.45 8.16 2.37
N GLU A 258 -4.93 6.95 2.28
CA GLU A 258 -3.74 6.53 3.01
C GLU A 258 -2.52 7.35 2.63
N ASP A 259 -2.32 7.61 1.31
CA ASP A 259 -1.11 8.22 0.78
C ASP A 259 -1.25 9.75 0.64
N SER A 260 -2.47 10.23 0.37
CA SER A 260 -2.76 11.66 0.24
C SER A 260 -4.19 11.99 0.66
N LEU A 261 -4.34 12.90 1.61
CA LEU A 261 -5.65 13.49 1.96
C LEU A 261 -6.09 14.59 0.99
N TYR A 262 -5.33 14.88 -0.05
CA TYR A 262 -5.61 15.96 -0.98
C TYR A 262 -5.87 15.45 -2.38
N ASP A 263 -6.83 16.09 -3.05
CA ASP A 263 -7.05 15.99 -4.48
C ASP A 263 -6.86 17.37 -5.12
N GLY A 264 -5.69 17.58 -5.70
CA GLY A 264 -5.27 18.91 -6.16
C GLY A 264 -4.96 19.86 -5.00
N ARG A 265 -5.79 20.90 -4.84
CA ARG A 265 -5.62 21.93 -3.79
C ARG A 265 -6.51 21.69 -2.57
N ASP A 266 -7.56 20.92 -2.74
CA ASP A 266 -8.61 20.69 -1.76
C ASP A 266 -8.43 19.34 -1.07
N LEU A 267 -9.12 19.12 0.04
CA LEU A 267 -9.20 17.79 0.65
C LEU A 267 -9.95 16.85 -0.30
N ALA A 268 -9.40 15.65 -0.48
CA ALA A 268 -10.08 14.59 -1.19
C ALA A 268 -11.34 14.17 -0.41
N THR A 269 -12.44 14.00 -1.12
CA THR A 269 -13.74 13.64 -0.53
C THR A 269 -13.93 12.14 -0.44
N SER A 270 -13.25 11.36 -1.29
CA SER A 270 -13.31 9.89 -1.30
C SER A 270 -12.09 9.26 -1.95
N ASN A 271 -11.88 7.98 -1.67
CA ASN A 271 -10.93 7.15 -2.40
C ASN A 271 -11.32 7.00 -3.87
N ALA A 272 -12.62 6.84 -4.14
CA ALA A 272 -13.15 6.68 -5.49
C ALA A 272 -12.84 7.87 -6.40
N ASP A 273 -12.84 9.11 -5.88
CA ASP A 273 -12.51 10.30 -6.68
C ASP A 273 -11.04 10.30 -7.11
N GLN A 274 -10.13 9.89 -6.24
CA GLN A 274 -8.73 9.74 -6.60
C GLN A 274 -8.52 8.63 -7.67
N VAL A 275 -9.27 7.52 -7.56
CA VAL A 275 -9.25 6.44 -8.58
C VAL A 275 -9.78 6.96 -9.91
N ARG A 276 -10.92 7.66 -9.94
CA ARG A 276 -11.46 8.25 -11.18
C ARG A 276 -10.48 9.23 -11.82
N ARG A 277 -9.82 10.04 -11.00
CA ARG A 277 -8.84 11.01 -11.47
C ARG A 277 -7.64 10.35 -12.14
N ILE A 278 -7.01 9.37 -11.49
CA ILE A 278 -5.88 8.70 -12.12
C ILE A 278 -6.31 7.91 -13.36
N ARG A 279 -7.48 7.30 -13.35
CA ARG A 279 -8.04 6.61 -14.51
C ARG A 279 -8.19 7.54 -15.71
N ALA A 280 -8.75 8.74 -15.52
CA ALA A 280 -8.86 9.74 -16.59
C ALA A 280 -7.49 10.17 -17.15
N ILE A 281 -6.46 10.28 -16.29
CA ILE A 281 -5.10 10.56 -16.72
C ILE A 281 -4.53 9.42 -17.58
N LEU A 282 -4.71 8.15 -17.14
CA LEU A 282 -4.28 6.97 -17.88
C LEU A 282 -4.96 6.86 -19.25
N GLU A 283 -6.27 7.11 -19.31
CA GLU A 283 -7.04 7.18 -20.55
C GLU A 283 -6.49 8.28 -21.49
N GLY A 284 -6.17 9.46 -20.93
CA GLY A 284 -5.52 10.56 -21.67
C GLY A 284 -4.13 10.21 -22.21
N LEU A 285 -3.43 9.26 -21.58
CA LEU A 285 -2.15 8.71 -22.06
C LEU A 285 -2.36 7.50 -23.01
N SER A 286 -3.59 7.13 -23.34
CA SER A 286 -3.94 5.94 -24.13
C SER A 286 -3.44 4.63 -23.47
N LEU A 287 -3.48 4.58 -22.15
CA LEU A 287 -3.14 3.40 -21.36
C LEU A 287 -4.41 2.73 -20.83
N ASP A 288 -4.49 1.41 -21.01
CA ASP A 288 -5.58 0.61 -20.50
C ASP A 288 -5.38 0.27 -19.01
N VAL A 289 -6.47 0.26 -18.25
CA VAL A 289 -6.47 -0.19 -16.86
C VAL A 289 -6.72 -1.70 -16.79
N ALA A 290 -5.96 -2.39 -15.95
CA ALA A 290 -6.15 -3.81 -15.70
C ALA A 290 -7.42 -4.06 -14.88
N THR A 291 -8.21 -5.07 -15.27
CA THR A 291 -9.28 -5.59 -14.40
C THR A 291 -8.68 -6.38 -13.22
N PRO A 292 -9.45 -6.70 -12.17
CA PRO A 292 -8.98 -7.56 -11.09
C PRO A 292 -8.42 -8.90 -11.56
N ASP A 293 -9.07 -9.56 -12.51
CA ASP A 293 -8.61 -10.85 -13.06
C ASP A 293 -7.32 -10.71 -13.87
N GLU A 294 -7.18 -9.61 -14.60
CA GLU A 294 -5.94 -9.31 -15.31
C GLU A 294 -4.80 -9.01 -14.33
N ALA A 295 -5.08 -8.29 -13.23
CA ALA A 295 -4.11 -8.07 -12.16
C ALA A 295 -3.68 -9.41 -11.52
N ARG A 296 -4.63 -10.32 -11.22
CA ARG A 296 -4.33 -11.67 -10.75
C ARG A 296 -3.41 -12.43 -11.69
N ALA A 297 -3.74 -12.43 -12.98
CA ALA A 297 -2.92 -13.10 -13.99
C ALA A 297 -1.53 -12.48 -14.13
N MET A 298 -1.43 -11.13 -14.09
CA MET A 298 -0.16 -10.39 -14.19
C MET A 298 0.76 -10.64 -13.00
N LEU A 299 0.20 -10.86 -11.81
CA LEU A 299 0.93 -11.00 -10.55
C LEU A 299 1.02 -12.45 -10.06
N GLY A 300 0.39 -13.40 -10.75
CA GLY A 300 0.39 -14.81 -10.39
C GLY A 300 -0.25 -15.09 -9.04
N LEU A 301 -1.39 -14.43 -8.75
CA LEU A 301 -2.11 -14.57 -7.48
C LEU A 301 -2.90 -15.88 -7.43
N LYS A 302 -3.17 -16.36 -6.22
CA LYS A 302 -3.86 -17.63 -6.00
C LYS A 302 -5.36 -17.62 -6.28
N GLY A 303 -5.98 -16.44 -6.39
CA GLY A 303 -7.43 -16.27 -6.60
C GLY A 303 -8.20 -15.99 -5.32
N GLY A 304 -9.27 -15.19 -5.45
CA GLY A 304 -10.12 -14.78 -4.34
C GLY A 304 -10.97 -15.89 -3.71
N ASP A 305 -11.06 -17.05 -4.36
CA ASP A 305 -11.70 -18.27 -3.85
C ASP A 305 -10.84 -19.06 -2.85
N ARG A 306 -9.56 -18.70 -2.72
CA ARG A 306 -8.58 -19.36 -1.84
C ARG A 306 -8.19 -18.53 -0.62
N VAL A 307 -9.02 -17.58 -0.22
CA VAL A 307 -8.82 -16.77 0.99
C VAL A 307 -9.72 -17.27 2.12
N ALA A 308 -9.38 -16.95 3.38
CA ALA A 308 -10.11 -17.44 4.56
C ALA A 308 -11.16 -16.44 5.11
N PHE A 309 -11.82 -15.66 4.21
CA PHE A 309 -12.89 -14.73 4.58
C PHE A 309 -13.96 -14.63 3.51
#